data_86d46576ac6e949da22bab583c29db18
#
_entry.id   86d46576ac6e949da22bab583c29db18
#
_cell.length_a   1.000
_cell.length_b   1.000
_cell.length_c   1.000
_cell.angle_alpha   90.00
_cell.angle_beta   90.00
_cell.angle_gamma   90.00
#
_symmetry.space_group_name_H-M   'P 1'
#
loop_
_entity.id
_entity.type
_entity.pdbx_description
1 polymer ?
#
loop_
_entity_poly.entity_id
_entity_poly.type
_entity_poly.pdbx_seq_one_letter_code
_entity_poly.pdbx_strand_id
1 'polypeptide(L)'
;MNPPGNGFTGYTGRWAFVDLTNRTVRITEADPGVCRKFIGGRGVQAKLIYDHLQADLPLRDPLSPKNRLILGTAAPNDTFIPTSGRGSCSFVSPMTRSPEVAPWVPGHKPLYGLLTHSSAGGLFPNMLKRSGLDQLIIDGRADRPVRILVTENGVQIIAAEDELFETVDGRKVVRSASAITDFLTSKYPGSSTMCLGPAGWNGVAFACLTGDRHRNFGRGGAGAVMGSKNLVAVTALGKRPTTYADADAFEKLSKEIDAQVKAHVSDPGWTASFRPDT
;
A
#
# COMPACT_ATOMS: atom_id res chain seq x y z
N MET A 1 -9.22 8.90 -26.64
CA MET A 1 -8.64 7.56 -26.38
C MET A 1 -9.75 6.69 -25.87
N ASN A 2 -10.03 5.58 -26.52
CA ASN A 2 -11.04 4.64 -26.06
C ASN A 2 -10.67 4.12 -24.65
N PRO A 3 -11.63 3.96 -23.72
CA PRO A 3 -11.36 3.31 -22.45
C PRO A 3 -10.81 1.91 -22.69
N PRO A 4 -9.96 1.38 -21.81
CA PRO A 4 -9.50 0.01 -21.93
C PRO A 4 -10.70 -0.91 -22.03
N GLY A 5 -10.70 -1.83 -23.01
CA GLY A 5 -11.84 -2.58 -23.52
C GLY A 5 -12.57 -3.54 -22.57
N ASN A 6 -12.37 -3.47 -21.27
CA ASN A 6 -12.92 -4.39 -20.27
C ASN A 6 -14.06 -3.80 -19.43
N GLY A 7 -14.63 -2.64 -19.78
CA GLY A 7 -15.79 -2.08 -19.08
C GLY A 7 -15.54 -1.59 -17.65
N PHE A 8 -14.28 -1.46 -17.20
CA PHE A 8 -13.90 -0.96 -15.89
C PHE A 8 -13.36 0.46 -15.97
N THR A 9 -14.24 1.43 -15.82
CA THR A 9 -13.85 2.82 -15.63
C THR A 9 -13.61 3.10 -14.14
N GLY A 10 -12.71 4.02 -13.85
CA GLY A 10 -12.27 4.31 -12.48
C GLY A 10 -11.14 3.40 -11.97
N TYR A 11 -10.89 2.26 -12.61
CA TYR A 11 -9.74 1.39 -12.36
C TYR A 11 -8.75 1.47 -13.52
N THR A 12 -7.50 1.09 -13.27
CA THR A 12 -6.53 0.87 -14.36
C THR A 12 -6.76 -0.49 -15.03
N GLY A 13 -7.41 -1.41 -14.33
CA GLY A 13 -7.67 -2.76 -14.77
C GLY A 13 -6.44 -3.66 -14.76
N ARG A 14 -5.36 -3.31 -14.03
CA ARG A 14 -4.10 -4.06 -14.05
C ARG A 14 -3.54 -4.27 -12.65
N TRP A 15 -3.03 -5.49 -12.41
CA TRP A 15 -2.32 -5.89 -11.20
C TRP A 15 -0.91 -6.35 -11.53
N ALA A 16 0.07 -5.95 -10.73
CA ALA A 16 1.45 -6.40 -10.85
C ALA A 16 1.79 -7.38 -9.72
N PHE A 17 2.27 -8.55 -10.07
CA PHE A 17 2.80 -9.57 -9.16
C PHE A 17 4.32 -9.54 -9.24
N VAL A 18 4.96 -9.28 -8.12
CA VAL A 18 6.40 -9.18 -7.96
C VAL A 18 6.87 -10.31 -7.06
N ASP A 19 7.67 -11.21 -7.58
CA ASP A 19 8.35 -12.24 -6.79
C ASP A 19 9.80 -11.80 -6.56
N LEU A 20 10.11 -11.43 -5.34
CA LEU A 20 11.43 -10.96 -4.97
C LEU A 20 12.47 -12.09 -4.90
N THR A 21 12.04 -13.32 -4.62
CA THR A 21 12.94 -14.48 -4.57
C THR A 21 13.47 -14.84 -5.95
N ASN A 22 12.58 -14.91 -6.92
CA ASN A 22 12.91 -15.24 -8.31
C ASN A 22 13.23 -14.03 -9.17
N ARG A 23 13.09 -12.81 -8.62
CA ARG A 23 13.29 -11.54 -9.31
C ARG A 23 12.42 -11.41 -10.58
N THR A 24 11.19 -11.89 -10.50
CA THR A 24 10.25 -11.85 -11.63
C THR A 24 9.12 -10.87 -11.38
N VAL A 25 8.63 -10.31 -12.48
CA VAL A 25 7.46 -9.42 -12.49
C VAL A 25 6.48 -9.91 -13.54
N ARG A 26 5.23 -10.08 -13.15
CA ARG A 26 4.13 -10.43 -14.05
C ARG A 26 3.01 -9.42 -13.87
N ILE A 27 2.63 -8.74 -14.93
CA ILE A 27 1.49 -7.83 -14.95
C ILE A 27 0.33 -8.57 -15.62
N THR A 28 -0.84 -8.57 -14.96
CA THR A 28 -2.06 -9.21 -15.46
C THR A 28 -3.19 -8.20 -15.53
N GLU A 29 -4.20 -8.52 -16.29
CA GLU A 29 -5.49 -7.85 -16.17
C GLU A 29 -6.10 -8.17 -14.80
N ALA A 30 -6.78 -7.17 -14.22
CA ALA A 30 -7.57 -7.34 -13.01
C ALA A 30 -8.78 -8.23 -13.30
N ASP A 31 -9.13 -9.11 -12.36
CA ASP A 31 -10.35 -9.90 -12.48
C ASP A 31 -11.58 -9.00 -12.24
N PRO A 32 -12.43 -8.79 -13.27
CA PRO A 32 -13.61 -7.95 -13.15
C PRO A 32 -14.60 -8.44 -12.10
N GLY A 33 -14.72 -9.76 -11.94
CA GLY A 33 -15.61 -10.36 -10.93
C GLY A 33 -15.14 -10.06 -9.51
N VAL A 34 -13.83 -10.14 -9.27
CA VAL A 34 -13.22 -9.77 -8.00
C VAL A 34 -13.38 -8.26 -7.74
N CYS A 35 -13.11 -7.41 -8.73
CA CYS A 35 -13.28 -5.97 -8.57
C CYS A 35 -14.74 -5.60 -8.27
N ARG A 36 -15.70 -6.20 -8.96
CA ARG A 36 -17.13 -5.96 -8.73
C ARG A 36 -17.59 -6.42 -7.35
N LYS A 37 -17.14 -7.61 -6.90
CA LYS A 37 -17.56 -8.21 -5.64
C LYS A 37 -16.91 -7.55 -4.42
N PHE A 38 -15.65 -7.14 -4.54
CA PHE A 38 -14.83 -6.62 -3.43
C PHE A 38 -14.49 -5.13 -3.55
N ILE A 39 -14.99 -4.45 -4.58
CA ILE A 39 -14.91 -3.00 -4.83
C ILE A 39 -13.50 -2.49 -5.14
N GLY A 40 -12.47 -2.94 -4.47
CA GLY A 40 -11.08 -2.45 -4.59
C GLY A 40 -10.39 -2.31 -3.25
N GLY A 41 -9.20 -1.70 -3.23
CA GLY A 41 -8.45 -1.45 -2.03
C GLY A 41 -8.38 -2.67 -1.12
N ARG A 42 -8.73 -2.51 0.15
CA ARG A 42 -8.65 -3.56 1.17
C ARG A 42 -9.49 -4.81 0.85
N GLY A 43 -10.65 -4.66 0.20
CA GLY A 43 -11.52 -5.80 -0.13
C GLY A 43 -10.87 -6.73 -1.14
N VAL A 44 -10.35 -6.19 -2.25
CA VAL A 44 -9.59 -6.94 -3.26
C VAL A 44 -8.32 -7.53 -2.65
N GLN A 45 -7.60 -6.76 -1.83
CA GLN A 45 -6.37 -7.22 -1.19
C GLN A 45 -6.61 -8.39 -0.24
N ALA A 46 -7.70 -8.35 0.54
CA ALA A 46 -8.09 -9.45 1.42
C ALA A 46 -8.36 -10.73 0.63
N LYS A 47 -9.08 -10.64 -0.49
CA LYS A 47 -9.34 -11.77 -1.38
C LYS A 47 -8.03 -12.34 -1.95
N LEU A 48 -7.14 -11.48 -2.44
CA LEU A 48 -5.85 -11.91 -3.01
C LEU A 48 -4.92 -12.57 -1.97
N ILE A 49 -4.93 -12.12 -0.72
CA ILE A 49 -4.14 -12.73 0.35
C ILE A 49 -4.78 -14.07 0.78
N TYR A 50 -6.10 -14.11 0.92
CA TYR A 50 -6.82 -15.32 1.27
C TYR A 50 -6.56 -16.44 0.26
N ASP A 51 -6.69 -16.16 -1.04
CA ASP A 51 -6.45 -17.14 -2.09
C ASP A 51 -5.00 -17.64 -2.11
N HIS A 52 -4.05 -16.74 -1.87
CA HIS A 52 -2.63 -17.08 -1.83
C HIS A 52 -2.27 -17.99 -0.65
N LEU A 53 -2.90 -17.79 0.48
CA LEU A 53 -2.57 -18.49 1.72
C LEU A 53 -3.45 -19.70 2.02
N GLN A 54 -4.46 -20.03 1.19
CA GLN A 54 -5.44 -21.06 1.49
C GLN A 54 -4.85 -22.39 2.04
N ALA A 55 -3.75 -22.83 1.45
CA ALA A 55 -3.07 -24.07 1.87
C ALA A 55 -2.15 -23.89 3.10
N ASP A 56 -1.77 -22.65 3.40
CA ASP A 56 -0.81 -22.28 4.44
C ASP A 56 -1.45 -21.55 5.63
N LEU A 57 -2.78 -21.50 5.70
CA LEU A 57 -3.47 -20.86 6.83
C LEU A 57 -3.49 -21.78 8.08
N PRO A 58 -3.30 -21.21 9.26
CA PRO A 58 -2.86 -19.84 9.52
C PRO A 58 -1.36 -19.66 9.26
N LEU A 59 -0.95 -18.55 8.66
CA LEU A 59 0.46 -18.22 8.46
C LEU A 59 1.14 -18.01 9.83
N ARG A 60 1.99 -18.97 10.23
CA ARG A 60 2.60 -18.98 11.57
C ARG A 60 3.68 -17.90 11.75
N ASP A 61 4.42 -17.60 10.69
CA ASP A 61 5.46 -16.57 10.70
C ASP A 61 5.09 -15.43 9.76
N PRO A 62 4.61 -14.29 10.30
CA PRO A 62 4.28 -13.12 9.51
C PRO A 62 5.47 -12.45 8.83
N LEU A 63 6.71 -12.77 9.21
CA LEU A 63 7.93 -12.30 8.55
C LEU A 63 8.45 -13.30 7.50
N SER A 64 7.72 -14.39 7.26
CA SER A 64 8.01 -15.37 6.22
C SER A 64 7.95 -14.74 4.82
N PRO A 65 8.77 -15.21 3.87
CA PRO A 65 8.63 -14.87 2.44
C PRO A 65 7.24 -15.12 1.87
N LYS A 66 6.48 -16.08 2.44
CA LYS A 66 5.10 -16.40 2.05
C LYS A 66 4.09 -15.29 2.40
N ASN A 67 4.41 -14.40 3.34
CA ASN A 67 3.52 -13.29 3.65
C ASN A 67 3.47 -12.32 2.46
N ARG A 68 2.31 -12.20 1.86
CA ARG A 68 2.05 -11.30 0.75
C ARG A 68 1.88 -9.87 1.27
N LEU A 69 2.66 -8.93 0.75
CA LEU A 69 2.49 -7.49 0.98
C LEU A 69 1.84 -6.87 -0.25
N ILE A 70 0.69 -6.23 -0.10
CA ILE A 70 0.00 -5.57 -1.21
C ILE A 70 -0.10 -4.08 -0.93
N LEU A 71 0.36 -3.27 -1.87
CA LEU A 71 0.12 -1.83 -1.94
C LEU A 71 -0.87 -1.57 -3.07
N GLY A 72 -1.89 -0.73 -2.82
CA GLY A 72 -2.89 -0.56 -3.85
C GLY A 72 -3.73 0.69 -3.74
N THR A 73 -4.50 0.87 -4.79
CA THR A 73 -5.44 1.96 -5.00
C THR A 73 -6.88 1.41 -5.09
N ALA A 74 -7.84 2.31 -5.18
CA ALA A 74 -9.24 2.01 -5.45
C ALA A 74 -9.78 2.95 -6.53
N ALA A 75 -10.98 2.67 -7.03
CA ALA A 75 -11.62 3.46 -8.08
C ALA A 75 -11.61 4.98 -7.83
N PRO A 76 -11.93 5.49 -6.61
CA PRO A 76 -11.97 6.92 -6.37
C PRO A 76 -10.60 7.60 -6.20
N ASN A 77 -9.48 6.85 -6.10
CA ASN A 77 -8.17 7.48 -6.03
C ASN A 77 -7.86 8.25 -7.31
N ASP A 78 -7.12 9.34 -7.16
CA ASP A 78 -6.74 10.22 -8.28
C ASP A 78 -7.95 10.81 -9.03
N THR A 79 -9.01 11.12 -8.29
CA THR A 79 -10.23 11.77 -8.79
C THR A 79 -10.50 13.07 -8.02
N PHE A 80 -11.50 13.83 -8.47
CA PHE A 80 -11.93 15.09 -7.81
C PHE A 80 -12.83 14.85 -6.59
N ILE A 81 -13.16 13.59 -6.24
CA ILE A 81 -13.98 13.33 -5.05
C ILE A 81 -13.20 13.71 -3.79
N PRO A 82 -13.75 14.61 -2.95
CA PRO A 82 -13.12 14.95 -1.66
C PRO A 82 -12.87 13.70 -0.82
N THR A 83 -11.76 13.68 -0.08
CA THR A 83 -11.35 12.58 0.82
C THR A 83 -10.99 11.25 0.15
N SER A 84 -10.95 11.15 -1.17
CA SER A 84 -10.66 9.92 -1.92
C SER A 84 -9.18 9.54 -2.02
N GLY A 85 -8.27 10.31 -1.45
CA GLY A 85 -6.82 10.18 -1.65
C GLY A 85 -6.12 9.05 -0.87
N ARG A 86 -6.84 8.15 -0.17
CA ARG A 86 -6.19 7.10 0.62
C ARG A 86 -5.93 5.83 -0.19
N GLY A 87 -4.67 5.43 -0.24
CA GLY A 87 -4.28 4.08 -0.66
C GLY A 87 -4.40 3.06 0.46
N SER A 88 -4.24 1.80 0.11
CA SER A 88 -4.36 0.67 1.02
C SER A 88 -3.09 -0.20 1.00
N CYS A 89 -2.77 -0.76 2.16
CA CYS A 89 -1.72 -1.75 2.34
C CYS A 89 -2.29 -2.91 3.15
N SER A 90 -2.18 -4.15 2.65
CA SER A 90 -2.68 -5.34 3.35
C SER A 90 -1.62 -6.44 3.38
N PHE A 91 -1.58 -7.17 4.47
CA PHE A 91 -0.63 -8.23 4.77
C PHE A 91 -1.07 -9.00 6.01
N VAL A 92 -0.38 -10.09 6.37
CA VAL A 92 -0.54 -10.75 7.67
C VAL A 92 0.35 -10.04 8.69
N SER A 93 -0.25 -9.56 9.79
CA SER A 93 0.42 -8.68 10.75
C SER A 93 1.39 -9.40 11.68
N PRO A 94 2.62 -8.89 11.87
CA PRO A 94 3.52 -9.36 12.92
C PRO A 94 3.15 -8.83 14.31
N MET A 95 2.30 -7.79 14.40
CA MET A 95 1.86 -7.23 15.68
C MET A 95 0.73 -8.01 16.33
N THR A 96 -0.24 -8.39 15.53
CA THR A 96 -1.40 -9.13 15.99
C THR A 96 -1.08 -10.61 15.98
N ARG A 97 -0.38 -11.05 16.99
CA ARG A 97 -0.53 -12.42 17.45
C ARG A 97 -1.92 -12.48 18.05
N SER A 98 -2.77 -13.41 17.60
CA SER A 98 -3.85 -13.83 18.48
C SER A 98 -3.20 -14.12 19.83
N PRO A 99 -3.61 -13.51 20.94
CA PRO A 99 -3.07 -13.88 22.22
C PRO A 99 -3.11 -15.40 22.28
N GLU A 100 -2.06 -16.00 22.77
CA GLU A 100 -2.12 -17.41 23.20
C GLU A 100 -3.39 -17.46 23.99
N VAL A 101 -4.43 -17.94 23.37
CA VAL A 101 -5.80 -17.61 23.64
C VAL A 101 -6.06 -17.62 25.07
N ALA A 102 -6.82 -16.73 25.46
CA ALA A 102 -7.54 -16.85 26.68
C ALA A 102 -7.40 -18.28 27.17
N PRO A 103 -6.51 -18.55 28.15
CA PRO A 103 -6.22 -19.93 28.58
C PRO A 103 -7.46 -20.65 29.12
N TRP A 104 -8.56 -19.93 29.17
CA TRP A 104 -9.89 -20.38 29.58
C TRP A 104 -10.74 -21.00 28.45
N VAL A 105 -10.28 -21.02 27.19
CA VAL A 105 -11.03 -21.68 26.11
C VAL A 105 -10.38 -23.01 25.75
N PRO A 106 -10.85 -24.15 26.29
CA PRO A 106 -10.28 -25.46 26.01
C PRO A 106 -10.31 -25.77 24.49
N GLY A 107 -9.20 -26.27 23.97
CA GLY A 107 -9.12 -26.70 22.57
C GLY A 107 -8.89 -25.61 21.54
N HIS A 108 -8.78 -24.35 21.94
CA HIS A 108 -8.46 -23.25 21.03
C HIS A 108 -6.98 -23.30 20.65
N LYS A 109 -6.69 -23.41 19.36
CA LYS A 109 -5.33 -23.26 18.84
C LYS A 109 -5.05 -21.77 18.65
N PRO A 110 -3.87 -21.26 19.02
CA PRO A 110 -3.53 -19.87 18.77
C PRO A 110 -3.65 -19.57 17.28
N LEU A 111 -4.48 -18.60 16.92
CA LEU A 111 -4.57 -18.06 15.57
C LEU A 111 -3.37 -17.13 15.36
N TYR A 112 -2.36 -17.64 14.67
CA TYR A 112 -1.23 -16.80 14.26
C TYR A 112 -1.59 -16.02 13.00
N GLY A 113 -1.14 -14.78 12.96
CA GLY A 113 -1.19 -13.97 11.76
C GLY A 113 -2.59 -13.52 11.32
N LEU A 114 -3.11 -12.47 11.96
CA LEU A 114 -4.33 -11.83 11.49
C LEU A 114 -4.07 -11.02 10.23
N LEU A 115 -4.95 -11.17 9.24
CA LEU A 115 -4.98 -10.29 8.09
C LEU A 115 -5.19 -8.85 8.57
N THR A 116 -4.28 -7.99 8.19
CA THR A 116 -4.27 -6.59 8.60
C THR A 116 -4.33 -5.69 7.39
N HIS A 117 -4.95 -4.55 7.61
CA HIS A 117 -5.07 -3.48 6.64
C HIS A 117 -4.61 -2.16 7.28
N SER A 118 -3.88 -1.37 6.51
CA SER A 118 -3.52 0.00 6.84
C SER A 118 -3.82 0.93 5.68
N SER A 119 -4.11 2.20 5.97
CA SER A 119 -4.41 3.22 4.95
C SER A 119 -3.52 4.42 5.13
N ALA A 120 -2.99 4.95 4.04
CA ALA A 120 -2.23 6.19 4.01
C ALA A 120 -2.77 7.12 2.92
N GLY A 121 -2.79 8.42 3.21
CA GLY A 121 -2.97 9.46 2.19
C GLY A 121 -1.65 9.78 1.49
N GLY A 122 -1.60 10.90 0.81
CA GLY A 122 -0.42 11.37 0.08
C GLY A 122 -0.50 11.08 -1.41
N LEU A 123 0.62 11.23 -2.10
CA LEU A 123 0.67 11.11 -3.56
C LEU A 123 0.87 9.67 -4.05
N PHE A 124 1.38 8.77 -3.21
CA PHE A 124 1.75 7.42 -3.63
C PHE A 124 0.60 6.64 -4.29
N PRO A 125 -0.63 6.61 -3.74
CA PRO A 125 -1.74 5.91 -4.39
C PRO A 125 -2.06 6.48 -5.78
N ASN A 126 -2.00 7.79 -5.92
CA ASN A 126 -2.27 8.46 -7.19
C ASN A 126 -1.16 8.16 -8.21
N MET A 127 0.12 8.20 -7.80
CA MET A 127 1.24 7.85 -8.68
C MET A 127 1.21 6.38 -9.10
N LEU A 128 0.83 5.47 -8.19
CA LEU A 128 0.63 4.07 -8.51
C LEU A 128 -0.48 3.89 -9.56
N LYS A 129 -1.60 4.58 -9.39
CA LYS A 129 -2.69 4.55 -10.36
C LYS A 129 -2.27 5.15 -11.71
N ARG A 130 -1.62 6.31 -11.69
CA ARG A 130 -1.11 6.97 -12.90
C ARG A 130 -0.03 6.16 -13.61
N SER A 131 0.67 5.26 -12.92
CA SER A 131 1.57 4.30 -13.57
C SER A 131 0.83 3.15 -14.26
N GLY A 132 -0.49 3.06 -14.07
CA GLY A 132 -1.35 2.07 -14.71
C GLY A 132 -1.56 0.80 -13.88
N LEU A 133 -1.44 0.86 -12.56
CA LEU A 133 -1.67 -0.28 -11.66
C LEU A 133 -2.69 0.05 -10.57
N ASP A 134 -3.62 -0.88 -10.32
CA ASP A 134 -4.52 -0.82 -9.16
C ASP A 134 -3.90 -1.50 -7.94
N GLN A 135 -3.15 -2.59 -8.14
CA GLN A 135 -2.52 -3.35 -7.06
C GLN A 135 -1.09 -3.72 -7.44
N LEU A 136 -0.18 -3.55 -6.49
CA LEU A 136 1.19 -4.06 -6.51
C LEU A 136 1.31 -5.13 -5.44
N ILE A 137 1.42 -6.39 -5.87
CA ILE A 137 1.43 -7.59 -5.05
C ILE A 137 2.87 -8.08 -4.94
N ILE A 138 3.41 -8.16 -3.71
CA ILE A 138 4.82 -8.43 -3.46
C ILE A 138 4.95 -9.70 -2.63
N ASP A 139 5.52 -10.72 -3.22
CA ASP A 139 5.80 -12.03 -2.64
C ASP A 139 7.31 -12.27 -2.53
N GLY A 140 7.68 -13.30 -1.77
CA GLY A 140 9.07 -13.73 -1.67
C GLY A 140 9.93 -12.82 -0.78
N ARG A 141 11.26 -13.07 -0.86
CA ARG A 141 12.32 -12.29 -0.20
C ARG A 141 13.51 -12.18 -1.15
N ALA A 142 14.02 -10.98 -1.37
CA ALA A 142 15.24 -10.79 -2.13
C ALA A 142 16.48 -11.31 -1.37
N ASP A 143 17.47 -11.78 -2.09
CA ASP A 143 18.78 -12.24 -1.57
C ASP A 143 19.61 -11.09 -0.98
N ARG A 144 19.39 -9.88 -1.47
CA ARG A 144 20.05 -8.63 -1.06
C ARG A 144 19.05 -7.48 -1.05
N PRO A 145 19.40 -6.34 -0.43
CA PRO A 145 18.52 -5.18 -0.42
C PRO A 145 18.13 -4.73 -1.82
N VAL A 146 16.82 -4.53 -2.02
CA VAL A 146 16.25 -4.06 -3.28
C VAL A 146 15.24 -2.94 -3.05
N ARG A 147 14.93 -2.24 -4.11
CA ARG A 147 13.77 -1.36 -4.22
C ARG A 147 12.97 -1.69 -5.47
N ILE A 148 11.73 -1.27 -5.50
CA ILE A 148 10.85 -1.42 -6.66
C ILE A 148 10.61 -0.03 -7.26
N LEU A 149 10.73 0.07 -8.59
CA LEU A 149 10.32 1.23 -9.37
C LEU A 149 9.14 0.84 -10.25
N VAL A 150 8.04 1.57 -10.09
CA VAL A 150 6.81 1.41 -10.87
C VAL A 150 6.65 2.61 -11.77
N THR A 151 6.60 2.38 -13.07
CA THR A 151 6.37 3.41 -14.09
C THR A 151 5.31 2.96 -15.08
N GLU A 152 4.93 3.83 -16.00
CA GLU A 152 4.03 3.48 -17.11
C GLU A 152 4.60 2.37 -18.01
N ASN A 153 5.93 2.21 -18.03
CA ASN A 153 6.64 1.20 -18.81
C ASN A 153 6.71 -0.17 -18.09
N GLY A 154 6.26 -0.24 -16.84
CA GLY A 154 6.23 -1.47 -16.05
C GLY A 154 6.83 -1.33 -14.67
N VAL A 155 7.16 -2.49 -14.09
CA VAL A 155 7.70 -2.62 -12.74
C VAL A 155 9.09 -3.21 -12.79
N GLN A 156 10.04 -2.61 -12.08
CA GLN A 156 11.43 -3.04 -12.03
C GLN A 156 11.86 -3.32 -10.59
N ILE A 157 12.56 -4.44 -10.38
CA ILE A 157 13.27 -4.76 -9.14
C ILE A 157 14.72 -4.30 -9.32
N ILE A 158 15.14 -3.34 -8.52
CA ILE A 158 16.44 -2.68 -8.64
C ILE A 158 17.21 -2.93 -7.34
N ALA A 159 18.52 -3.17 -7.43
CA ALA A 159 19.37 -3.21 -6.25
C ALA A 159 19.28 -1.87 -5.50
N ALA A 160 19.15 -1.93 -4.17
CA ALA A 160 19.10 -0.72 -3.37
C ALA A 160 20.49 -0.06 -3.38
N GLU A 161 20.52 1.23 -3.65
CA GLU A 161 21.72 2.05 -3.71
C GLU A 161 22.33 2.24 -2.32
N ASP A 162 23.66 2.39 -2.24
CA ASP A 162 24.35 2.58 -0.97
C ASP A 162 23.93 3.87 -0.25
N GLU A 163 23.51 4.88 -0.99
CA GLU A 163 22.96 6.14 -0.48
C GLU A 163 21.68 5.97 0.35
N LEU A 164 21.00 4.85 0.24
CA LEU A 164 19.84 4.50 1.08
C LEU A 164 20.24 3.98 2.45
N PHE A 165 21.54 3.80 2.69
CA PHE A 165 22.07 3.22 3.92
C PHE A 165 23.04 4.19 4.62
N GLU A 166 23.27 3.92 5.87
CA GLU A 166 24.30 4.55 6.71
C GLU A 166 24.90 3.49 7.63
N THR A 167 26.06 3.79 8.18
CA THR A 167 26.71 2.90 9.15
C THR A 167 26.49 3.48 10.54
N VAL A 168 25.83 2.71 11.42
CA VAL A 168 25.63 3.04 12.83
C VAL A 168 26.25 1.91 13.66
N ASP A 169 27.18 2.24 14.53
CA ASP A 169 27.89 1.26 15.38
C ASP A 169 28.47 0.09 14.58
N GLY A 170 29.06 0.38 13.41
CA GLY A 170 29.66 -0.63 12.53
C GLY A 170 28.65 -1.51 11.76
N ARG A 171 27.36 -1.26 11.88
CA ARG A 171 26.29 -1.99 11.17
C ARG A 171 25.71 -1.13 10.06
N LYS A 172 25.49 -1.74 8.89
CA LYS A 172 24.79 -1.11 7.78
C LYS A 172 23.28 -1.14 8.08
N VAL A 173 22.68 0.04 8.22
CA VAL A 173 21.23 0.23 8.44
C VAL A 173 20.67 1.14 7.37
N VAL A 174 19.39 1.03 7.08
CA VAL A 174 18.73 1.98 6.19
C VAL A 174 18.64 3.35 6.87
N ARG A 175 18.75 4.39 6.07
CA ARG A 175 18.55 5.77 6.53
C ARG A 175 17.11 6.04 6.98
N SER A 176 16.87 7.20 7.54
CA SER A 176 15.53 7.66 7.86
C SER A 176 14.64 7.67 6.61
N ALA A 177 13.35 7.43 6.79
CA ALA A 177 12.38 7.45 5.69
C ALA A 177 12.37 8.78 4.92
N SER A 178 12.64 9.90 5.61
CA SER A 178 12.76 11.21 4.96
C SER A 178 13.96 11.27 4.02
N ALA A 179 15.14 10.81 4.46
CA ALA A 179 16.34 10.79 3.63
C ALA A 179 16.18 9.87 2.41
N ILE A 180 15.56 8.70 2.58
CA ILE A 180 15.24 7.78 1.48
C ILE A 180 14.29 8.45 0.48
N THR A 181 13.23 9.11 0.97
CA THR A 181 12.27 9.83 0.12
C THR A 181 12.96 10.93 -0.67
N ASP A 182 13.82 11.73 -0.02
CA ASP A 182 14.54 12.83 -0.68
C ASP A 182 15.45 12.33 -1.79
N PHE A 183 16.23 11.31 -1.52
CA PHE A 183 17.12 10.70 -2.50
C PHE A 183 16.32 10.18 -3.71
N LEU A 184 15.26 9.42 -3.48
CA LEU A 184 14.49 8.81 -4.56
C LEU A 184 13.65 9.84 -5.34
N THR A 185 13.12 10.87 -4.68
CA THR A 185 12.39 11.96 -5.35
C THR A 185 13.34 12.82 -6.19
N SER A 186 14.57 13.06 -5.73
CA SER A 186 15.59 13.75 -6.53
C SER A 186 16.00 12.93 -7.74
N LYS A 187 16.11 11.61 -7.60
CA LYS A 187 16.46 10.69 -8.69
C LYS A 187 15.32 10.52 -9.70
N TYR A 188 14.08 10.60 -9.24
CA TYR A 188 12.85 10.47 -10.05
C TYR A 188 11.91 11.65 -9.79
N PRO A 189 12.17 12.83 -10.38
CA PRO A 189 11.34 14.01 -10.15
C PRO A 189 9.86 13.77 -10.48
N GLY A 190 8.99 14.17 -9.56
CA GLY A 190 7.53 13.97 -9.68
C GLY A 190 7.03 12.59 -9.23
N SER A 191 7.92 11.71 -8.76
CA SER A 191 7.53 10.44 -8.17
C SER A 191 7.04 10.58 -6.74
N SER A 192 6.41 9.52 -6.23
CA SER A 192 6.10 9.34 -4.82
C SER A 192 6.64 8.00 -4.35
N THR A 193 7.14 7.97 -3.11
CA THR A 193 7.84 6.81 -2.56
C THR A 193 7.21 6.37 -1.25
N MET A 194 6.94 5.08 -1.10
CA MET A 194 6.72 4.39 0.16
C MET A 194 7.98 3.64 0.54
N CYS A 195 8.50 3.89 1.74
CA CYS A 195 9.71 3.24 2.22
C CYS A 195 9.60 2.85 3.70
N LEU A 196 10.46 1.94 4.11
CA LEU A 196 10.67 1.67 5.53
C LEU A 196 11.73 2.63 6.09
N GLY A 197 11.80 2.72 7.41
CA GLY A 197 12.91 3.35 8.12
C GLY A 197 13.70 2.30 8.93
N PRO A 198 14.65 2.74 9.79
CA PRO A 198 15.47 1.84 10.61
C PRO A 198 14.67 0.83 11.43
N ALA A 199 13.51 1.21 11.96
CA ALA A 199 12.65 0.30 12.71
C ALA A 199 12.15 -0.88 11.85
N GLY A 200 11.72 -0.63 10.61
CA GLY A 200 11.29 -1.68 9.69
C GLY A 200 12.45 -2.58 9.25
N TRP A 201 13.62 -1.98 8.99
CA TRP A 201 14.84 -2.71 8.66
C TRP A 201 15.30 -3.65 9.77
N ASN A 202 15.19 -3.22 11.01
CA ASN A 202 15.53 -4.00 12.19
C ASN A 202 14.40 -4.94 12.67
N GLY A 203 13.33 -5.09 11.92
CA GLY A 203 12.26 -6.04 12.21
C GLY A 203 11.37 -5.68 13.39
N VAL A 204 11.29 -4.40 13.77
CA VAL A 204 10.39 -3.95 14.84
C VAL A 204 8.95 -4.21 14.44
N ALA A 205 8.25 -5.05 15.19
CA ALA A 205 6.95 -5.60 14.81
C ALA A 205 5.87 -4.55 14.47
N PHE A 206 5.92 -3.38 15.07
CA PHE A 206 4.99 -2.27 14.82
C PHE A 206 5.53 -1.20 13.86
N ALA A 207 6.65 -1.45 13.18
CA ALA A 207 7.21 -0.51 12.23
C ALA A 207 6.21 -0.19 11.10
N CYS A 208 6.07 1.09 10.77
CA CYS A 208 5.21 1.55 9.68
C CYS A 208 5.98 1.65 8.35
N LEU A 209 5.24 1.81 7.25
CA LEU A 209 5.78 2.35 6.00
C LEU A 209 5.48 3.84 5.95
N THR A 210 6.46 4.62 5.55
CA THR A 210 6.33 6.07 5.42
C THR A 210 6.38 6.47 3.95
N GLY A 211 5.41 7.26 3.54
CA GLY A 211 5.37 7.87 2.22
C GLY A 211 5.47 9.37 2.28
N ASP A 212 6.09 9.96 1.27
CA ASP A 212 6.17 11.40 1.09
C ASP A 212 6.59 12.14 2.39
N ARG A 213 7.56 11.58 3.13
CA ARG A 213 8.12 12.01 4.44
C ARG A 213 7.17 11.87 5.64
N HIS A 214 5.85 11.96 5.48
CA HIS A 214 4.91 12.11 6.62
C HIS A 214 3.59 11.38 6.44
N ARG A 215 3.41 10.59 5.38
CA ARG A 215 2.20 9.80 5.16
C ARG A 215 2.46 8.34 5.48
N ASN A 216 1.79 7.81 6.48
CA ASN A 216 2.15 6.51 7.04
C ASN A 216 1.05 5.47 6.84
N PHE A 217 1.43 4.27 6.39
CA PHE A 217 0.71 3.05 6.71
C PHE A 217 1.11 2.67 8.15
N GLY A 218 0.46 3.31 9.11
CA GLY A 218 0.92 3.41 10.49
C GLY A 218 0.59 2.21 11.36
N ARG A 219 -0.33 1.33 10.95
CA ARG A 219 -0.80 0.21 11.78
C ARG A 219 -0.46 -1.14 11.18
N GLY A 220 -0.33 -2.14 12.05
CA GLY A 220 -0.18 -3.55 11.67
C GLY A 220 1.24 -4.03 11.40
N GLY A 221 2.26 -3.16 11.33
CA GLY A 221 3.65 -3.58 11.17
C GLY A 221 4.09 -3.78 9.71
N ALA A 222 3.53 -3.02 8.78
CA ALA A 222 3.89 -3.09 7.35
C ALA A 222 5.39 -2.91 7.10
N GLY A 223 6.07 -2.06 7.89
CA GLY A 223 7.52 -1.84 7.78
C GLY A 223 8.33 -3.09 8.10
N ALA A 224 7.95 -3.84 9.13
CA ALA A 224 8.62 -5.10 9.47
C ALA A 224 8.44 -6.16 8.36
N VAL A 225 7.23 -6.26 7.79
CA VAL A 225 6.95 -7.18 6.67
C VAL A 225 7.76 -6.80 5.44
N MET A 226 7.85 -5.51 5.12
CA MET A 226 8.65 -5.02 3.99
C MET A 226 10.15 -5.27 4.23
N GLY A 227 10.65 -4.99 5.44
CA GLY A 227 12.04 -5.23 5.83
C GLY A 227 12.41 -6.71 5.78
N SER A 228 11.52 -7.61 6.23
CA SER A 228 11.74 -9.06 6.15
C SER A 228 11.90 -9.59 4.72
N LYS A 229 11.48 -8.81 3.72
CA LYS A 229 11.64 -9.12 2.30
C LYS A 229 12.91 -8.54 1.67
N ASN A 230 13.75 -7.88 2.44
CA ASN A 230 14.89 -7.08 1.96
C ASN A 230 14.45 -5.98 0.97
N LEU A 231 13.24 -5.48 1.11
CA LEU A 231 12.68 -4.42 0.27
C LEU A 231 12.75 -3.09 1.04
N VAL A 232 13.51 -2.12 0.50
CA VAL A 232 13.74 -0.82 1.17
C VAL A 232 12.69 0.21 0.81
N ALA A 233 12.31 0.26 -0.46
CA ALA A 233 11.39 1.27 -0.97
C ALA A 233 10.59 0.78 -2.19
N VAL A 234 9.42 1.38 -2.38
CA VAL A 234 8.62 1.31 -3.61
C VAL A 234 8.38 2.74 -4.08
N THR A 235 8.91 3.07 -5.25
CA THR A 235 8.74 4.37 -5.89
C THR A 235 7.79 4.23 -7.06
N ALA A 236 6.76 5.06 -7.13
CA ALA A 236 5.80 5.12 -8.23
C ALA A 236 5.89 6.46 -8.97
N LEU A 237 5.90 6.39 -10.28
CA LEU A 237 5.93 7.54 -11.19
C LEU A 237 5.02 7.25 -12.38
N GLY A 238 3.96 8.05 -12.54
CA GLY A 238 3.02 7.90 -13.65
C GLY A 238 2.34 9.22 -14.01
N LYS A 239 1.86 9.28 -15.24
CA LYS A 239 1.16 10.44 -15.81
C LYS A 239 -0.17 10.07 -16.46
N ARG A 240 -0.56 8.79 -16.45
CA ARG A 240 -1.82 8.34 -17.06
C ARG A 240 -3.00 9.02 -16.36
N PRO A 241 -3.92 9.61 -17.12
CA PRO A 241 -5.12 10.20 -16.53
C PRO A 241 -6.04 9.09 -16.03
N THR A 242 -6.80 9.39 -14.98
CA THR A 242 -7.93 8.56 -14.57
C THR A 242 -9.05 8.65 -15.61
N THR A 243 -9.67 7.53 -15.92
CA THR A 243 -10.78 7.43 -16.88
C THR A 243 -12.12 7.34 -16.15
N TYR A 244 -13.15 7.95 -16.73
CA TYR A 244 -14.50 7.98 -16.18
C TYR A 244 -15.48 7.35 -17.18
N ALA A 245 -16.56 6.71 -16.69
CA ALA A 245 -17.62 6.20 -17.53
C ALA A 245 -18.42 7.34 -18.17
N ASP A 246 -18.72 8.34 -17.34
CA ASP A 246 -19.39 9.57 -17.69
C ASP A 246 -18.71 10.69 -16.92
N ALA A 247 -17.90 11.47 -17.62
CA ALA A 247 -17.09 12.53 -17.02
C ALA A 247 -17.96 13.69 -16.50
N ASP A 248 -19.02 14.04 -17.21
CA ASP A 248 -19.89 15.16 -16.84
C ASP A 248 -20.73 14.81 -15.60
N ALA A 249 -21.32 13.61 -15.58
CA ALA A 249 -22.06 13.14 -14.42
C ALA A 249 -21.15 13.00 -13.20
N PHE A 250 -19.89 12.52 -13.39
CA PHE A 250 -18.92 12.40 -12.32
C PHE A 250 -18.50 13.76 -11.76
N GLU A 251 -18.25 14.76 -12.63
CA GLU A 251 -17.90 16.11 -12.21
C GLU A 251 -19.04 16.76 -11.41
N LYS A 252 -20.29 16.64 -11.89
CA LYS A 252 -21.48 17.13 -11.20
C LYS A 252 -21.59 16.52 -9.80
N LEU A 253 -21.52 15.17 -9.69
CA LEU A 253 -21.58 14.49 -8.41
C LEU A 253 -20.43 14.89 -7.48
N SER A 254 -19.23 15.07 -8.00
CA SER A 254 -18.07 15.49 -7.21
C SER A 254 -18.27 16.89 -6.60
N LYS A 255 -18.86 17.82 -7.36
CA LYS A 255 -19.22 19.16 -6.88
C LYS A 255 -20.30 19.11 -5.79
N GLU A 256 -21.30 18.25 -5.95
CA GLU A 256 -22.34 18.05 -4.94
C GLU A 256 -21.76 17.50 -3.63
N ILE A 257 -20.87 16.49 -3.70
CA ILE A 257 -20.18 15.92 -2.54
C ILE A 257 -19.29 17.00 -1.87
N ASP A 258 -18.52 17.77 -2.66
CA ASP A 258 -17.67 18.83 -2.12
C ASP A 258 -18.48 19.88 -1.36
N ALA A 259 -19.63 20.30 -1.91
CA ALA A 259 -20.53 21.22 -1.24
C ALA A 259 -21.06 20.66 0.08
N GLN A 260 -21.47 19.39 0.12
CA GLN A 260 -21.92 18.73 1.34
C GLN A 260 -20.80 18.62 2.40
N VAL A 261 -19.58 18.27 1.99
CA VAL A 261 -18.42 18.22 2.90
C VAL A 261 -18.11 19.60 3.47
N LYS A 262 -18.10 20.63 2.64
CA LYS A 262 -17.86 22.01 3.08
C LYS A 262 -18.95 22.49 4.06
N ALA A 263 -20.20 22.24 3.78
CA ALA A 263 -21.31 22.58 4.67
C ALA A 263 -21.17 21.88 6.03
N HIS A 264 -20.82 20.57 6.02
CA HIS A 264 -20.65 19.79 7.24
C HIS A 264 -19.44 20.27 8.08
N VAL A 265 -18.30 20.53 7.44
CA VAL A 265 -17.10 21.06 8.12
C VAL A 265 -17.31 22.46 8.67
N SER A 266 -18.18 23.25 8.05
CA SER A 266 -18.52 24.60 8.50
C SER A 266 -19.59 24.64 9.59
N ASP A 267 -20.20 23.50 9.92
CA ASP A 267 -21.18 23.39 11.00
C ASP A 267 -20.51 23.69 12.35
N PRO A 268 -21.02 24.69 13.12
CA PRO A 268 -20.46 25.01 14.43
C PRO A 268 -20.48 23.83 15.42
N GLY A 269 -21.48 22.95 15.33
CA GLY A 269 -21.58 21.75 16.16
C GLY A 269 -20.46 20.74 15.86
N TRP A 270 -20.09 20.58 14.58
CA TRP A 270 -18.97 19.75 14.16
C TRP A 270 -17.63 20.31 14.63
N THR A 271 -17.40 21.61 14.45
CA THR A 271 -16.15 22.27 14.86
C THR A 271 -15.98 22.28 16.37
N ALA A 272 -17.06 22.43 17.14
CA ALA A 272 -17.01 22.37 18.59
C ALA A 272 -16.58 20.99 19.14
N SER A 273 -16.92 19.90 18.43
CA SER A 273 -16.54 18.53 18.80
C SER A 273 -15.03 18.26 18.77
N PHE A 274 -14.26 19.10 18.08
CA PHE A 274 -12.80 18.96 17.93
C PHE A 274 -12.00 20.06 18.64
N ARG A 275 -12.66 21.01 19.31
CA ARG A 275 -11.95 21.96 20.17
C ARG A 275 -11.67 21.27 21.51
N PRO A 276 -10.40 21.20 21.95
CA PRO A 276 -10.15 20.86 23.34
C PRO A 276 -10.85 21.90 24.20
N ASP A 277 -11.56 21.44 25.20
CA ASP A 277 -12.14 22.32 26.21
C ASP A 277 -11.03 23.22 26.75
N THR A 278 -11.15 24.51 26.52
CA THR A 278 -10.28 25.53 27.10
C THR A 278 -10.63 25.73 28.55
#